data_9772027350617191788c776bfbaa044c
#
_entry.id   9772027350617191788c776bfbaa044c
#
_cell.length_a   1.000
_cell.length_b   1.000
_cell.length_c   1.000
_cell.angle_alpha   90.00
_cell.angle_beta   90.00
_cell.angle_gamma   90.00
#
_symmetry.space_group_name_H-M   'P 1'
#
loop_
_entity.id
_entity.type
_entity.pdbx_description
1 polymer ?
#
loop_
_entity_poly.entity_id
_entity_poly.type
_entity_poly.pdbx_seq_one_letter_code
_entity_poly.pdbx_strand_id
1 'polypeptide(L)'
;MRVAALHVYPVKACRALALDAATLGPLGLDGDRRFAFVGDDGRALTQREVSLLATVFPGFSKDTLRLDLGGLAQLSVPLGSFSESTSVDVWGKAVAARAAPRTLVAQAADYLGMSLRLVMLDPAAERAFVDSRPVLVTTTGMLAELGVPGVGMERFRPNVVLEGGQSWNALEGEEILLHSDKPCGRCEVTTIDQTSGERRGPEPLRTLNERYGGNFGVYCRVARAGRLRRGETLRAS
;
A
#
# COMPACT_ATOMS: atom_id res chain seq x y z
N MET A 1 6.79 7.47 -20.76
CA MET A 1 6.16 8.12 -19.59
C MET A 1 7.19 8.22 -18.48
N ARG A 2 7.36 9.36 -17.84
CA ARG A 2 8.37 9.55 -16.79
C ARG A 2 7.81 9.15 -15.41
N VAL A 3 8.62 8.50 -14.59
CA VAL A 3 8.24 8.15 -13.21
C VAL A 3 8.30 9.41 -12.33
N ALA A 4 7.13 9.91 -11.93
CA ALA A 4 7.00 11.10 -11.08
C ALA A 4 7.27 10.77 -9.61
N ALA A 5 6.75 9.62 -9.13
CA ALA A 5 6.92 9.19 -7.74
C ALA A 5 6.88 7.67 -7.60
N LEU A 6 7.58 7.18 -6.57
CA LEU A 6 7.58 5.79 -6.13
C LEU A 6 7.19 5.73 -4.65
N HIS A 7 6.30 4.81 -4.31
CA HIS A 7 5.85 4.62 -2.93
C HIS A 7 5.80 3.13 -2.57
N VAL A 8 6.20 2.83 -1.35
CA VAL A 8 5.90 1.56 -0.69
C VAL A 8 5.06 1.81 0.55
N TYR A 9 4.27 0.84 0.91
CA TYR A 9 3.40 0.83 2.09
C TYR A 9 3.81 -0.36 2.95
N PRO A 10 4.86 -0.27 3.77
CA PRO A 10 5.42 -1.43 4.46
C PRO A 10 4.38 -2.19 5.26
N VAL A 11 3.50 -1.46 5.95
CA VAL A 11 2.38 -2.03 6.71
C VAL A 11 1.08 -1.81 5.93
N LYS A 12 0.32 -2.88 5.70
CA LYS A 12 -0.99 -2.80 5.05
C LYS A 12 -1.87 -1.75 5.71
N ALA A 13 -2.55 -0.94 4.91
CA ALA A 13 -3.43 0.15 5.31
C ALA A 13 -2.74 1.37 5.98
N CYS A 14 -1.47 1.30 6.37
CA CYS A 14 -0.72 2.43 6.94
C CYS A 14 -0.17 3.38 5.86
N ARG A 15 0.51 4.44 6.25
CA ARG A 15 1.07 5.47 5.36
C ARG A 15 2.17 4.94 4.45
N ALA A 16 2.40 5.68 3.37
CA ALA A 16 3.45 5.40 2.41
C ALA A 16 4.82 5.90 2.88
N LEU A 17 5.87 5.24 2.40
CA LEU A 17 7.21 5.78 2.29
C LEU A 17 7.47 6.14 0.83
N ALA A 18 7.92 7.38 0.59
CA ALA A 18 8.38 7.80 -0.72
C ALA A 18 9.81 7.28 -0.94
N LEU A 19 10.10 6.85 -2.17
CA LEU A 19 11.40 6.31 -2.55
C LEU A 19 11.95 7.02 -3.78
N ASP A 20 13.27 7.17 -3.86
CA ASP A 20 13.94 7.59 -5.08
C ASP A 20 14.24 6.41 -6.02
N ALA A 21 14.34 5.20 -5.48
CA ALA A 21 14.47 3.97 -6.25
C ALA A 21 13.87 2.80 -5.49
N ALA A 22 13.36 1.81 -6.22
CA ALA A 22 12.82 0.57 -5.68
C ALA A 22 13.26 -0.63 -6.51
N THR A 23 13.43 -1.78 -5.88
CA THR A 23 13.56 -3.06 -6.58
C THR A 23 12.18 -3.68 -6.72
N LEU A 24 11.85 -4.13 -7.92
CA LEU A 24 10.63 -4.88 -8.23
C LEU A 24 10.95 -6.35 -8.31
N GLY A 25 10.15 -7.15 -7.64
CA GLY A 25 10.18 -8.61 -7.70
C GLY A 25 8.76 -9.18 -7.91
N PRO A 26 8.60 -10.50 -7.86
CA PRO A 26 7.29 -11.15 -8.07
C PRO A 26 6.20 -10.67 -7.12
N LEU A 27 6.58 -10.25 -5.91
CA LEU A 27 5.68 -9.72 -4.88
C LEU A 27 5.47 -8.19 -4.96
N GLY A 28 5.90 -7.53 -6.02
CA GLY A 28 5.84 -6.07 -6.19
C GLY A 28 7.12 -5.36 -5.77
N LEU A 29 6.99 -4.10 -5.34
CA LEU A 29 8.12 -3.34 -4.83
C LEU A 29 8.63 -3.98 -3.53
N ASP A 30 9.95 -4.05 -3.40
CA ASP A 30 10.56 -4.57 -2.17
C ASP A 30 10.14 -3.72 -0.96
N GLY A 31 9.82 -4.39 0.15
CA GLY A 31 9.27 -3.75 1.33
C GLY A 31 7.76 -3.44 1.29
N ASP A 32 7.08 -3.57 0.14
CA ASP A 32 5.66 -3.21 0.01
C ASP A 32 4.74 -4.27 0.64
N ARG A 33 3.86 -3.84 1.57
CA ARG A 33 2.86 -4.67 2.29
C ARG A 33 3.45 -5.98 2.84
N ARG A 34 4.64 -5.87 3.48
CA ARG A 34 5.31 -6.99 4.17
C ARG A 34 4.82 -7.18 5.60
N PHE A 35 4.09 -6.22 6.13
CA PHE A 35 3.50 -6.26 7.46
C PHE A 35 2.02 -5.96 7.40
N ALA A 36 1.27 -6.46 8.39
CA ALA A 36 -0.14 -6.15 8.58
C ALA A 36 -0.53 -6.16 10.05
N PHE A 37 -1.43 -5.27 10.43
CA PHE A 37 -2.20 -5.45 11.65
C PHE A 37 -3.34 -6.42 11.38
N VAL A 38 -3.60 -7.30 12.35
CA VAL A 38 -4.56 -8.41 12.24
C VAL A 38 -5.45 -8.38 13.46
N GLY A 39 -6.76 -8.42 13.25
CA GLY A 39 -7.74 -8.52 14.31
C GLY A 39 -7.78 -9.92 14.94
N ASP A 40 -8.56 -10.08 16.02
CA ASP A 40 -8.71 -11.37 16.71
C ASP A 40 -9.43 -12.44 15.85
N ASP A 41 -10.14 -11.99 14.80
CA ASP A 41 -10.76 -12.88 13.79
C ASP A 41 -9.76 -13.42 12.74
N GLY A 42 -8.47 -13.07 12.84
CA GLY A 42 -7.43 -13.49 11.91
C GLY A 42 -7.39 -12.72 10.58
N ARG A 43 -8.20 -11.68 10.41
CA ARG A 43 -8.27 -10.86 9.20
C ARG A 43 -7.33 -9.68 9.26
N ALA A 44 -6.67 -9.38 8.13
CA ALA A 44 -5.86 -8.19 8.01
C ALA A 44 -6.75 -6.94 8.09
N LEU A 45 -6.43 -6.03 9.01
CA LEU A 45 -7.14 -4.78 9.19
C LEU A 45 -6.97 -3.84 7.99
N THR A 46 -8.03 -3.10 7.70
CA THR A 46 -8.02 -2.07 6.66
C THR A 46 -8.52 -0.73 7.20
N GLN A 47 -8.30 0.34 6.45
CA GLN A 47 -8.84 1.67 6.80
C GLN A 47 -10.37 1.72 6.78
N ARG A 48 -11.07 0.68 6.26
CA ARG A 48 -12.53 0.61 6.31
C ARG A 48 -13.01 0.42 7.74
N GLU A 49 -12.37 -0.49 8.47
CA GLU A 49 -12.67 -0.79 9.87
C GLU A 49 -12.01 0.22 10.81
N VAL A 50 -10.73 0.56 10.53
CA VAL A 50 -9.91 1.40 11.40
C VAL A 50 -9.24 2.49 10.57
N SER A 51 -9.94 3.62 10.39
CA SER A 51 -9.44 4.71 9.55
C SER A 51 -8.15 5.35 10.10
N LEU A 52 -7.92 5.29 11.41
CA LEU A 52 -6.69 5.72 12.07
C LEU A 52 -5.42 5.02 11.56
N LEU A 53 -5.52 3.86 10.90
CA LEU A 53 -4.37 3.24 10.23
C LEU A 53 -3.72 4.18 9.18
N ALA A 54 -4.50 5.11 8.63
CA ALA A 54 -4.00 6.13 7.72
C ALA A 54 -2.97 7.06 8.36
N THR A 55 -2.97 7.22 9.68
CA THR A 55 -2.06 8.10 10.42
C THR A 55 -0.82 7.37 10.94
N VAL A 56 -0.79 6.04 10.89
CA VAL A 56 0.38 5.25 11.30
C VAL A 56 1.47 5.36 10.23
N PHE A 57 2.62 5.92 10.60
CA PHE A 57 3.75 6.11 9.69
C PHE A 57 4.85 5.07 9.96
N PRO A 58 5.03 4.10 9.06
CA PRO A 58 6.07 3.08 9.21
C PRO A 58 7.44 3.62 8.81
N GLY A 59 8.48 3.10 9.44
CA GLY A 59 9.88 3.34 9.10
C GLY A 59 10.74 2.15 9.50
N PHE A 60 12.00 2.17 9.09
CA PHE A 60 12.95 1.13 9.45
C PHE A 60 14.23 1.71 10.03
N SER A 61 14.81 1.01 11.00
CA SER A 61 16.14 1.28 11.53
C SER A 61 16.84 -0.06 11.72
N LYS A 62 17.79 -0.38 10.84
CA LYS A 62 18.46 -1.69 10.81
C LYS A 62 17.41 -2.81 10.81
N ASP A 63 17.42 -3.65 11.86
CA ASP A 63 16.56 -4.83 12.02
C ASP A 63 15.29 -4.54 12.85
N THR A 64 14.80 -3.31 12.79
CA THR A 64 13.65 -2.86 13.60
C THR A 64 12.65 -2.14 12.73
N LEU A 65 11.40 -2.60 12.75
CA LEU A 65 10.25 -1.84 12.25
C LEU A 65 9.88 -0.78 13.27
N ARG A 66 9.83 0.48 12.84
CA ARG A 66 9.34 1.61 13.64
C ARG A 66 7.97 2.04 13.14
N LEU A 67 7.09 2.36 14.07
CA LEU A 67 5.76 2.87 13.75
C LEU A 67 5.54 4.14 14.59
N ASP A 68 5.38 5.26 13.89
CA ASP A 68 4.87 6.48 14.52
C ASP A 68 3.34 6.39 14.52
N LEU A 69 2.75 6.50 15.69
CA LEU A 69 1.31 6.38 15.93
C LEU A 69 0.67 7.79 15.98
N GLY A 70 0.57 8.41 14.82
CA GLY A 70 -0.07 9.71 14.66
C GLY A 70 0.66 10.87 15.38
N GLY A 71 1.97 10.75 15.60
CA GLY A 71 2.77 11.72 16.35
C GLY A 71 2.61 11.64 17.87
N LEU A 72 1.77 10.73 18.39
CA LEU A 72 1.50 10.61 19.83
C LEU A 72 2.43 9.62 20.53
N ALA A 73 2.85 8.57 19.84
CA ALA A 73 3.74 7.55 20.37
C ALA A 73 4.58 6.92 19.25
N GLN A 74 5.72 6.34 19.62
CA GLN A 74 6.57 5.59 18.71
C GLN A 74 6.74 4.16 19.21
N LEU A 75 6.44 3.22 18.35
CA LEU A 75 6.60 1.79 18.58
C LEU A 75 7.80 1.26 17.81
N SER A 76 8.62 0.43 18.46
CA SER A 76 9.77 -0.24 17.85
C SER A 76 9.63 -1.76 18.01
N VAL A 77 9.57 -2.47 16.89
CA VAL A 77 9.42 -3.93 16.87
C VAL A 77 10.62 -4.56 16.15
N PRO A 78 11.48 -5.28 16.88
CA PRO A 78 12.62 -5.98 16.27
C PRO A 78 12.13 -7.02 15.24
N LEU A 79 12.73 -7.07 14.06
CA LEU A 79 12.33 -8.03 13.03
C LEU A 79 12.51 -9.48 13.48
N GLY A 80 13.52 -9.75 14.31
CA GLY A 80 13.74 -11.09 14.90
C GLY A 80 12.66 -11.53 15.90
N SER A 81 11.77 -10.62 16.36
CA SER A 81 10.67 -10.98 17.26
C SER A 81 9.47 -11.62 16.56
N PHE A 82 9.40 -11.57 15.22
CA PHE A 82 8.34 -12.21 14.42
C PHE A 82 8.65 -13.71 14.29
N SER A 83 8.32 -14.49 15.31
CA SER A 83 8.70 -15.91 15.40
C SER A 83 7.52 -16.89 15.38
N GLU A 84 6.33 -16.47 15.81
CA GLU A 84 5.15 -17.32 15.86
C GLU A 84 4.54 -17.49 14.46
N SER A 85 4.59 -18.69 13.88
CA SER A 85 3.97 -18.98 12.59
C SER A 85 2.47 -18.88 12.67
N THR A 86 1.86 -18.18 11.72
CA THR A 86 0.44 -17.93 11.63
C THR A 86 -0.01 -17.79 10.18
N SER A 87 -1.32 -17.68 9.98
CA SER A 87 -1.93 -17.37 8.69
C SER A 87 -2.87 -16.18 8.85
N VAL A 88 -2.89 -15.32 7.85
CA VAL A 88 -3.72 -14.12 7.82
C VAL A 88 -4.70 -14.19 6.67
N ASP A 89 -5.97 -13.94 6.94
CA ASP A 89 -6.96 -13.79 5.86
C ASP A 89 -6.86 -12.38 5.24
N VAL A 90 -6.60 -12.38 3.94
CA VAL A 90 -6.64 -11.16 3.10
C VAL A 90 -7.68 -11.39 2.00
N TRP A 91 -8.91 -10.98 2.23
CA TRP A 91 -10.04 -11.12 1.30
C TRP A 91 -10.31 -12.59 0.89
N GLY A 92 -10.41 -13.47 1.88
CA GLY A 92 -10.66 -14.90 1.67
C GLY A 92 -9.44 -15.68 1.18
N LYS A 93 -8.25 -15.07 1.20
CA LYS A 93 -6.99 -15.73 0.82
C LYS A 93 -6.07 -15.82 2.03
N ALA A 94 -5.71 -17.03 2.40
CA ALA A 94 -4.74 -17.29 3.45
C ALA A 94 -3.33 -16.86 3.00
N VAL A 95 -2.66 -16.06 3.82
CA VAL A 95 -1.29 -15.58 3.59
C VAL A 95 -0.43 -16.02 4.76
N ALA A 96 0.62 -16.80 4.49
CA ALA A 96 1.56 -17.24 5.52
C ALA A 96 2.29 -16.04 6.14
N ALA A 97 2.36 -16.02 7.46
CA ALA A 97 2.91 -14.91 8.22
C ALA A 97 3.56 -15.39 9.52
N ARG A 98 4.29 -14.49 10.16
CA ARG A 98 4.85 -14.65 11.50
C ARG A 98 4.40 -13.49 12.38
N ALA A 99 3.89 -13.79 13.57
CA ALA A 99 3.42 -12.79 14.52
C ALA A 99 4.52 -12.35 15.48
N ALA A 100 4.52 -11.06 15.81
CA ALA A 100 5.27 -10.52 16.95
C ALA A 100 4.49 -10.75 18.26
N PRO A 101 5.18 -10.83 19.42
CA PRO A 101 4.53 -10.86 20.73
C PRO A 101 3.57 -9.68 20.91
N ARG A 102 2.37 -9.94 21.44
CA ARG A 102 1.35 -8.88 21.69
C ARG A 102 1.87 -7.76 22.60
N THR A 103 2.75 -8.07 23.53
CA THR A 103 3.37 -7.09 24.42
C THR A 103 4.16 -6.00 23.69
N LEU A 104 4.77 -6.35 22.53
CA LEU A 104 5.50 -5.38 21.71
C LEU A 104 4.59 -4.45 20.90
N VAL A 105 3.29 -4.75 20.80
CA VAL A 105 2.33 -3.99 20.00
C VAL A 105 1.18 -3.41 20.83
N ALA A 106 1.27 -3.48 22.16
CA ALA A 106 0.25 -2.99 23.07
C ALA A 106 -0.10 -1.50 22.83
N GLN A 107 0.91 -0.64 22.65
CA GLN A 107 0.69 0.77 22.35
C GLN A 107 -0.07 1.00 21.03
N ALA A 108 0.14 0.13 20.03
CA ALA A 108 -0.63 0.23 18.79
C ALA A 108 -2.08 -0.23 19.00
N ALA A 109 -2.32 -1.24 19.84
CA ALA A 109 -3.66 -1.67 20.23
C ALA A 109 -4.42 -0.57 20.96
N ASP A 110 -3.77 0.11 21.91
CA ASP A 110 -4.33 1.25 22.64
C ASP A 110 -4.64 2.42 21.68
N TYR A 111 -3.70 2.77 20.79
CA TYR A 111 -3.86 3.85 19.82
C TYR A 111 -5.01 3.58 18.84
N LEU A 112 -5.13 2.36 18.34
CA LEU A 112 -6.16 1.96 17.37
C LEU A 112 -7.49 1.57 18.04
N GLY A 113 -7.53 1.50 19.39
CA GLY A 113 -8.72 1.25 20.18
C GLY A 113 -9.25 -0.18 20.07
N MET A 114 -8.39 -1.16 19.78
CA MET A 114 -8.81 -2.55 19.60
C MET A 114 -7.71 -3.57 19.85
N SER A 115 -8.10 -4.79 20.22
CA SER A 115 -7.18 -5.94 20.27
C SER A 115 -6.68 -6.28 18.87
N LEU A 116 -5.36 -6.43 18.73
CA LEU A 116 -4.74 -6.75 17.46
C LEU A 116 -3.40 -7.49 17.64
N ARG A 117 -2.92 -8.05 16.54
CA ARG A 117 -1.55 -8.55 16.37
C ARG A 117 -0.87 -7.80 15.24
N LEU A 118 0.44 -7.69 15.28
CA LEU A 118 1.25 -7.28 14.15
C LEU A 118 1.96 -8.51 13.58
N VAL A 119 1.83 -8.69 12.28
CA VAL A 119 2.45 -9.81 11.57
C VAL A 119 3.39 -9.33 10.49
N MET A 120 4.41 -10.13 10.22
CA MET A 120 5.34 -10.00 9.10
C MET A 120 5.08 -11.14 8.12
N LEU A 121 5.20 -10.86 6.84
CA LEU A 121 5.09 -11.85 5.77
C LEU A 121 6.12 -12.96 5.98
N ASP A 122 5.68 -14.22 5.91
CA ASP A 122 6.62 -15.34 5.96
C ASP A 122 7.49 -15.32 4.68
N PRO A 123 8.80 -15.62 4.80
CA PRO A 123 9.68 -15.68 3.62
C PRO A 123 9.22 -16.64 2.51
N ALA A 124 8.46 -17.68 2.87
CA ALA A 124 7.90 -18.65 1.92
C ALA A 124 6.55 -18.21 1.32
N ALA A 125 6.03 -17.02 1.69
CA ALA A 125 4.73 -16.56 1.19
C ALA A 125 4.81 -16.20 -0.30
N GLU A 126 3.84 -16.70 -1.06
CA GLU A 126 3.74 -16.46 -2.51
C GLU A 126 3.09 -15.11 -2.87
N ARG A 127 2.57 -14.38 -1.88
CA ARG A 127 1.94 -13.06 -2.06
C ARG A 127 2.13 -12.18 -0.84
N ALA A 128 2.28 -10.89 -1.08
CA ALA A 128 2.25 -9.88 -0.02
C ALA A 128 0.81 -9.63 0.49
N PHE A 129 0.65 -8.83 1.56
CA PHE A 129 -0.66 -8.46 2.10
C PHE A 129 -1.40 -7.44 1.21
N VAL A 130 -1.40 -7.66 -0.10
CA VAL A 130 -2.06 -6.81 -1.11
C VAL A 130 -3.50 -7.25 -1.37
N ASP A 131 -4.37 -6.30 -1.72
CA ASP A 131 -5.77 -6.60 -1.98
C ASP A 131 -5.96 -7.39 -3.29
N SER A 132 -5.19 -7.08 -4.33
CA SER A 132 -5.33 -7.72 -5.64
C SER A 132 -3.98 -8.03 -6.30
N ARG A 133 -3.31 -7.06 -6.88
CA ARG A 133 -2.05 -7.22 -7.61
C ARG A 133 -0.90 -6.51 -6.92
N PRO A 134 0.34 -6.92 -7.20
CA PRO A 134 1.50 -6.43 -6.46
C PRO A 134 1.84 -4.96 -6.73
N VAL A 135 1.47 -4.41 -7.89
CA VAL A 135 1.81 -3.03 -8.26
C VAL A 135 0.57 -2.28 -8.71
N LEU A 136 0.34 -1.12 -8.12
CA LEU A 136 -0.66 -0.15 -8.59
C LEU A 136 0.05 1.02 -9.25
N VAL A 137 -0.28 1.27 -10.52
CA VAL A 137 0.22 2.40 -11.30
C VAL A 137 -0.90 3.41 -11.52
N THR A 138 -0.60 4.67 -11.34
CA THR A 138 -1.48 5.81 -11.65
C THR A 138 -0.73 6.86 -12.45
N THR A 139 -1.44 7.88 -12.96
CA THR A 139 -0.79 9.00 -13.63
C THR A 139 -1.23 10.34 -13.06
N THR A 140 -0.38 11.36 -13.23
CA THR A 140 -0.75 12.75 -12.88
C THR A 140 -1.92 13.24 -13.72
N GLY A 141 -2.04 12.77 -14.96
CA GLY A 141 -3.16 13.09 -15.85
C GLY A 141 -4.49 12.52 -15.35
N MET A 142 -4.52 11.28 -14.85
CA MET A 142 -5.72 10.71 -14.22
C MET A 142 -6.21 11.56 -13.05
N LEU A 143 -5.29 12.06 -12.22
CA LEU A 143 -5.65 12.92 -11.09
C LEU A 143 -6.19 14.28 -11.56
N ALA A 144 -5.54 14.88 -12.56
CA ALA A 144 -5.98 16.14 -13.14
C ALA A 144 -7.36 16.02 -13.79
N GLU A 145 -7.61 14.92 -14.53
CA GLU A 145 -8.89 14.64 -15.19
C GLU A 145 -10.01 14.37 -14.18
N LEU A 146 -9.71 13.74 -13.06
CA LEU A 146 -10.68 13.52 -11.97
C LEU A 146 -11.25 14.84 -11.47
N GLY A 147 -10.42 15.88 -11.33
CA GLY A 147 -10.83 17.27 -11.10
C GLY A 147 -11.55 17.53 -9.78
N VAL A 148 -11.38 16.67 -8.77
CA VAL A 148 -12.02 16.84 -7.45
C VAL A 148 -11.10 17.68 -6.55
N PRO A 149 -11.54 18.90 -6.15
CA PRO A 149 -10.71 19.77 -5.31
C PRO A 149 -10.31 19.13 -3.98
N GLY A 150 -9.05 19.32 -3.56
CA GLY A 150 -8.53 18.83 -2.29
C GLY A 150 -8.29 17.33 -2.23
N VAL A 151 -8.39 16.61 -3.36
CA VAL A 151 -8.06 15.19 -3.46
C VAL A 151 -6.65 15.03 -4.04
N GLY A 152 -5.73 14.53 -3.23
CA GLY A 152 -4.37 14.22 -3.65
C GLY A 152 -4.19 12.75 -4.06
N MET A 153 -3.04 12.46 -4.68
CA MET A 153 -2.69 11.12 -5.17
C MET A 153 -2.59 10.08 -4.04
N GLU A 154 -2.24 10.50 -2.83
CA GLU A 154 -2.12 9.64 -1.64
C GLU A 154 -3.42 8.91 -1.28
N ARG A 155 -4.59 9.47 -1.65
CA ARG A 155 -5.91 8.84 -1.46
C ARG A 155 -6.03 7.52 -2.22
N PHE A 156 -5.31 7.39 -3.33
CA PHE A 156 -5.36 6.22 -4.22
C PHE A 156 -4.26 5.20 -3.90
N ARG A 157 -3.27 5.58 -3.09
CA ARG A 157 -2.22 4.68 -2.58
C ARG A 157 -1.46 3.92 -3.68
N PRO A 158 -1.00 4.61 -4.74
CA PRO A 158 -0.24 3.97 -5.82
C PRO A 158 1.18 3.63 -5.40
N ASN A 159 1.75 2.59 -6.04
CA ASN A 159 3.18 2.28 -5.94
C ASN A 159 4.00 3.13 -6.91
N VAL A 160 3.49 3.33 -8.12
CA VAL A 160 4.15 4.09 -9.17
C VAL A 160 3.20 5.18 -9.67
N VAL A 161 3.68 6.42 -9.71
CA VAL A 161 2.97 7.53 -10.31
C VAL A 161 3.76 7.96 -11.55
N LEU A 162 3.10 7.99 -12.71
CA LEU A 162 3.71 8.43 -13.97
C LEU A 162 3.24 9.83 -14.35
N GLU A 163 4.07 10.59 -15.03
CA GLU A 163 3.66 11.84 -15.67
C GLU A 163 2.79 11.58 -16.89
N GLY A 164 1.80 12.45 -17.13
CA GLY A 164 0.90 12.36 -18.28
C GLY A 164 -0.39 11.61 -18.01
N GLY A 165 -1.12 11.25 -19.07
CA GLY A 165 -2.46 10.65 -19.00
C GLY A 165 -2.71 9.54 -20.02
N GLN A 166 -1.67 8.99 -20.65
CA GLN A 166 -1.83 7.95 -21.66
C GLN A 166 -2.18 6.58 -21.04
N SER A 167 -2.95 5.78 -21.78
CA SER A 167 -3.16 4.37 -21.46
C SER A 167 -1.97 3.53 -21.97
N TRP A 168 -1.79 2.35 -21.39
CA TRP A 168 -0.72 1.41 -21.75
C TRP A 168 -1.17 -0.04 -21.53
N ASN A 169 -0.60 -0.97 -22.27
CA ASN A 169 -0.69 -2.40 -22.01
C ASN A 169 0.56 -2.92 -21.28
N ALA A 170 1.71 -2.33 -21.59
CA ALA A 170 2.95 -2.60 -20.91
C ALA A 170 3.76 -1.32 -20.66
N LEU A 171 4.57 -1.34 -19.63
CA LEU A 171 5.51 -0.29 -19.24
C LEU A 171 6.89 -0.93 -19.13
N GLU A 172 7.79 -0.55 -20.03
CA GLU A 172 9.15 -1.08 -20.09
C GLU A 172 10.16 -0.01 -19.70
N GLY A 173 10.93 -0.29 -18.67
CA GLY A 173 12.09 0.48 -18.24
C GLY A 173 13.40 -0.22 -18.60
N GLU A 174 14.50 0.34 -18.16
CA GLU A 174 15.82 -0.24 -18.40
C GLU A 174 15.94 -1.67 -17.87
N GLU A 175 15.54 -1.89 -16.64
CA GLU A 175 15.66 -3.19 -15.99
C GLU A 175 14.30 -3.91 -15.81
N ILE A 176 13.17 -3.21 -15.87
CA ILE A 176 11.85 -3.75 -15.49
C ILE A 176 10.89 -3.85 -16.67
N LEU A 177 9.90 -4.75 -16.53
CA LEU A 177 8.73 -4.81 -17.40
C LEU A 177 7.49 -5.05 -16.54
N LEU A 178 6.51 -4.17 -16.67
CA LEU A 178 5.20 -4.28 -16.05
C LEU A 178 4.14 -4.49 -17.13
N HIS A 179 3.28 -5.50 -16.95
CA HIS A 179 2.10 -5.69 -17.79
C HIS A 179 0.86 -5.20 -17.05
N SER A 180 0.03 -4.42 -17.73
CA SER A 180 -1.31 -4.07 -17.24
C SER A 180 -2.14 -5.35 -17.07
N ASP A 181 -2.87 -5.43 -15.96
CA ASP A 181 -3.73 -6.58 -15.67
C ASP A 181 -5.20 -6.20 -15.67
N LYS A 182 -5.57 -5.21 -14.89
CA LYS A 182 -6.94 -4.70 -14.80
C LYS A 182 -7.03 -3.32 -14.18
N PRO A 183 -8.11 -2.56 -14.42
CA PRO A 183 -8.40 -1.34 -13.69
C PRO A 183 -8.47 -1.60 -12.18
N CYS A 184 -8.07 -0.60 -11.39
CA CYS A 184 -8.15 -0.66 -9.94
C CYS A 184 -9.50 -0.10 -9.48
N GLY A 185 -10.45 -0.98 -9.13
CA GLY A 185 -11.70 -0.60 -8.50
C GLY A 185 -11.44 0.05 -7.13
N ARG A 186 -12.09 1.16 -6.89
CA ARG A 186 -11.92 1.97 -5.68
C ARG A 186 -13.04 1.74 -4.68
N CYS A 187 -12.75 2.02 -3.42
CA CYS A 187 -13.69 1.87 -2.33
C CYS A 187 -13.63 3.10 -1.42
N GLU A 188 -14.41 3.09 -0.36
CA GLU A 188 -14.50 4.18 0.62
C GLU A 188 -13.15 4.58 1.26
N VAL A 189 -12.10 3.78 1.19
CA VAL A 189 -10.75 4.17 1.64
C VAL A 189 -10.28 5.45 0.94
N THR A 190 -10.71 5.70 -0.29
CA THR A 190 -10.37 6.94 -1.01
C THR A 190 -11.01 8.19 -0.40
N THR A 191 -12.05 8.06 0.41
CA THR A 191 -12.69 9.19 1.12
C THR A 191 -11.98 9.55 2.43
N ILE A 192 -11.00 8.75 2.88
CA ILE A 192 -10.27 8.95 4.12
C ILE A 192 -9.06 9.86 3.86
N ASP A 193 -8.96 10.92 4.63
CA ASP A 193 -7.78 11.78 4.66
C ASP A 193 -6.58 11.01 5.20
N GLN A 194 -5.53 10.86 4.39
CA GLN A 194 -4.37 10.05 4.74
C GLN A 194 -3.45 10.73 5.77
N THR A 195 -3.76 11.96 6.16
CA THR A 195 -3.02 12.70 7.21
C THR A 195 -3.72 12.62 8.55
N SER A 196 -5.05 12.80 8.58
CA SER A 196 -5.84 12.83 9.82
C SER A 196 -6.58 11.53 10.13
N GLY A 197 -6.75 10.63 9.15
CA GLY A 197 -7.60 9.45 9.29
C GLY A 197 -9.10 9.75 9.24
N GLU A 198 -9.49 11.00 9.02
CA GLU A 198 -10.91 11.40 8.97
C GLU A 198 -11.55 11.07 7.64
N ARG A 199 -12.83 10.72 7.65
CA ARG A 199 -13.63 10.61 6.44
C ARG A 199 -14.06 11.99 5.97
N ARG A 200 -13.70 12.37 4.74
CA ARG A 200 -13.95 13.70 4.13
C ARG A 200 -15.14 13.71 3.19
N GLY A 201 -16.25 13.10 3.60
CA GLY A 201 -17.47 13.04 2.78
C GLY A 201 -17.40 12.00 1.66
N PRO A 202 -18.23 12.05 0.62
CA PRO A 202 -18.37 11.01 -0.40
C PRO A 202 -17.27 11.06 -1.49
N GLU A 203 -16.55 12.19 -1.61
CA GLU A 203 -15.52 12.35 -2.64
C GLU A 203 -14.18 11.71 -2.22
N PRO A 204 -13.39 11.22 -3.18
CA PRO A 204 -13.62 11.17 -4.64
C PRO A 204 -14.46 9.98 -5.11
N LEU A 205 -14.92 9.10 -4.21
CA LEU A 205 -15.58 7.84 -4.58
C LEU A 205 -16.87 8.07 -5.38
N ARG A 206 -17.66 9.12 -5.05
CA ARG A 206 -18.86 9.47 -5.79
C ARG A 206 -18.53 9.82 -7.25
N THR A 207 -17.61 10.74 -7.48
CA THR A 207 -17.16 11.12 -8.84
C THR A 207 -16.61 9.93 -9.62
N LEU A 208 -15.84 9.06 -8.96
CA LEU A 208 -15.31 7.83 -9.58
C LEU A 208 -16.44 6.90 -10.05
N ASN A 209 -17.46 6.69 -9.22
CA ASN A 209 -18.59 5.83 -9.59
C ASN A 209 -19.41 6.43 -10.74
N GLU A 210 -19.66 7.74 -10.72
CA GLU A 210 -20.46 8.43 -11.73
C GLU A 210 -19.76 8.53 -13.10
N ARG A 211 -18.43 8.75 -13.12
CA ARG A 211 -17.71 9.09 -14.35
C ARG A 211 -16.72 8.03 -14.83
N TYR A 212 -16.21 7.17 -13.93
CA TYR A 212 -15.09 6.26 -14.22
C TYR A 212 -15.39 4.80 -13.86
N GLY A 213 -16.68 4.43 -13.69
CA GLY A 213 -17.09 3.08 -13.32
C GLY A 213 -16.46 2.59 -12.01
N GLY A 214 -16.19 3.51 -11.08
CA GLY A 214 -15.59 3.20 -9.79
C GLY A 214 -14.09 2.91 -9.83
N ASN A 215 -13.38 3.23 -10.92
CA ASN A 215 -11.98 2.86 -11.11
C ASN A 215 -11.05 4.08 -11.04
N PHE A 216 -9.82 3.86 -10.55
CA PHE A 216 -8.71 4.82 -10.64
C PHE A 216 -7.38 4.08 -10.55
N GLY A 217 -6.54 4.22 -11.57
CA GLY A 217 -5.28 3.51 -11.72
C GLY A 217 -5.42 2.10 -12.29
N VAL A 218 -4.29 1.49 -12.57
CA VAL A 218 -4.19 0.16 -13.19
C VAL A 218 -3.33 -0.75 -12.34
N TYR A 219 -3.85 -1.90 -12.01
CA TYR A 219 -3.06 -2.97 -11.43
C TYR A 219 -2.15 -3.60 -12.47
N CYS A 220 -0.89 -3.80 -12.11
CA CYS A 220 0.12 -4.40 -12.97
C CYS A 220 0.74 -5.64 -12.34
N ARG A 221 1.21 -6.54 -13.21
CA ARG A 221 2.07 -7.68 -12.87
C ARG A 221 3.50 -7.37 -13.26
N VAL A 222 4.46 -7.86 -12.48
CA VAL A 222 5.87 -7.77 -12.79
C VAL A 222 6.23 -8.90 -13.74
N ALA A 223 6.52 -8.58 -15.00
CA ALA A 223 6.94 -9.54 -16.03
C ALA A 223 8.48 -9.68 -16.06
N ARG A 224 9.22 -8.58 -15.79
CA ARG A 224 10.67 -8.61 -15.60
C ARG A 224 10.99 -7.84 -14.33
N ALA A 225 11.65 -8.52 -13.39
CA ALA A 225 12.12 -7.94 -12.15
C ALA A 225 13.38 -7.09 -12.40
N GLY A 226 13.59 -6.07 -11.56
CA GLY A 226 14.75 -5.19 -11.67
C GLY A 226 14.55 -3.92 -10.85
N ARG A 227 15.39 -2.95 -11.05
CA ARG A 227 15.37 -1.67 -10.35
C ARG A 227 14.60 -0.62 -11.17
N LEU A 228 13.78 0.15 -10.48
CA LEU A 228 13.04 1.30 -11.02
C LEU A 228 13.42 2.55 -10.22
N ARG A 229 13.65 3.68 -10.92
CA ARG A 229 14.05 4.94 -10.31
C ARG A 229 13.04 6.04 -10.58
N ARG A 230 12.87 6.94 -9.63
CA ARG A 230 12.16 8.19 -9.84
C ARG A 230 12.89 9.00 -10.92
N GLY A 231 12.16 9.56 -11.86
CA GLY A 231 12.70 10.30 -13.00
C GLY A 231 13.04 9.43 -14.21
N GLU A 232 13.05 8.10 -14.08
CA GLU A 232 13.25 7.18 -15.19
C GLU A 232 12.11 7.28 -16.21
N THR A 233 12.43 7.12 -17.49
CA THR A 233 11.44 7.09 -18.57
C THR A 233 11.08 5.66 -18.92
N LEU A 234 9.79 5.33 -18.80
CA LEU A 234 9.24 4.05 -19.23
C LEU A 234 8.65 4.19 -20.64
N ARG A 235 8.90 3.21 -21.49
CA ARG A 235 8.25 3.06 -22.78
C ARG A 235 6.89 2.41 -22.55
N ALA A 236 5.84 3.06 -23.01
CA ALA A 236 4.48 2.52 -23.02
C ALA A 236 4.17 1.84 -24.35
N SER A 237 3.50 0.69 -24.32
CA SER A 237 3.02 -0.04 -25.48
C SER A 237 1.59 -0.53 -25.30
#